data_aecdec6e9ecbe8fbbfc60d6be8214484
#
_entry.id   aecdec6e9ecbe8fbbfc60d6be8214484
#
_cell.length_a   1.000
_cell.length_b   1.000
_cell.length_c   1.000
_cell.angle_alpha   90.00
_cell.angle_beta   90.00
_cell.angle_gamma   90.00
#
_symmetry.space_group_name_H-M   'P 1'
#
loop_
_entity.id
_entity.type
_entity.pdbx_description
1 polymer ?
#
loop_
_entity_poly.entity_id
_entity_poly.type
_entity_poly.pdbx_seq_one_letter_code
_entity_poly.pdbx_strand_id
1 'polypeptide(L)'
;MMNPCFFYRRRSFLWVAALAFCAVLHAAEPVRVIFDTDMDSDCDDVAALAMLHALADRGEAAILGTMVSSKHLWSPPCVDAINTFYGRPNLPIGAPKKPGAHEQGSRYARQIAEQFTHDCRAGDSIPDATLQYRRILTAQPDRSVIVVTVGDLTNLRYLLESAADDISPLDGKALIERKVRQWVCMGSRYPADLDPGKWGNFKPDPESTVKAIAGWPTLITFTGGGKFAESLATGKCLAELPKENPVRRAYELYFNGETKNRHSADQIAVLIAVRGKTSSWKLVTLGHNHIFADGRHEWREAPDNPLHEYISALADGVPSNTVAATIEELMLHSPQPAEKLKIE
;
A
#
# COMPACT_ATOMS: atom_id res chain seq x y z
N MET A 1 28.69 -88.75 33.66
CA MET A 1 28.78 -88.25 32.29
C MET A 1 27.84 -87.02 32.20
N MET A 2 28.40 -85.86 32.21
CA MET A 2 27.65 -84.59 32.33
C MET A 2 27.64 -83.86 30.99
N ASN A 3 26.46 -83.53 30.49
CA ASN A 3 26.28 -82.74 29.31
C ASN A 3 26.21 -81.22 29.70
N PRO A 4 26.89 -80.34 29.01
CA PRO A 4 26.75 -78.89 29.28
C PRO A 4 25.66 -78.23 28.42
N CYS A 5 24.74 -77.53 29.05
CA CYS A 5 23.74 -76.66 28.44
C CYS A 5 24.37 -75.41 27.81
N PHE A 6 24.14 -75.22 26.56
CA PHE A 6 24.46 -73.99 25.85
C PHE A 6 23.31 -72.99 26.02
N PHE A 7 23.59 -71.78 26.71
CA PHE A 7 22.69 -70.63 26.76
C PHE A 7 22.88 -69.71 25.54
N TYR A 8 21.89 -69.67 24.68
CA TYR A 8 21.84 -68.72 23.57
C TYR A 8 21.26 -67.43 24.06
N ARG A 9 22.06 -66.34 24.18
CA ARG A 9 21.65 -64.98 24.49
C ARG A 9 21.18 -64.34 23.18
N ARG A 10 19.87 -64.17 22.97
CA ARG A 10 19.29 -63.32 21.94
C ARG A 10 19.55 -61.85 22.28
N ARG A 11 20.36 -61.16 21.48
CA ARG A 11 20.49 -59.70 21.47
C ARG A 11 19.35 -59.11 20.63
N SER A 12 18.38 -58.50 21.28
CA SER A 12 17.34 -57.71 20.62
C SER A 12 17.93 -56.35 20.19
N PHE A 13 18.11 -56.13 18.91
CA PHE A 13 18.44 -54.82 18.36
C PHE A 13 17.16 -53.99 18.27
N LEU A 14 16.99 -53.02 19.16
CA LEU A 14 16.00 -51.97 19.05
C LEU A 14 16.47 -50.96 18.02
N TRP A 15 15.84 -50.97 16.84
CA TRP A 15 15.96 -49.87 15.86
C TRP A 15 15.11 -48.71 16.33
N VAL A 16 15.74 -47.64 16.85
CA VAL A 16 15.09 -46.35 17.07
C VAL A 16 15.09 -45.62 15.74
N ALA A 17 13.95 -45.64 15.05
CA ALA A 17 13.72 -44.83 13.89
C ALA A 17 13.52 -43.36 14.35
N ALA A 18 14.55 -42.53 14.24
CA ALA A 18 14.44 -41.08 14.44
C ALA A 18 13.69 -40.50 13.25
N LEU A 19 12.39 -40.23 13.41
CA LEU A 19 11.60 -39.40 12.50
C LEU A 19 12.08 -37.95 12.64
N ALA A 20 12.95 -37.54 11.72
CA ALA A 20 13.29 -36.14 11.55
C ALA A 20 12.04 -35.39 11.02
N PHE A 21 11.32 -34.72 11.90
CA PHE A 21 10.22 -33.81 11.54
C PHE A 21 10.87 -32.55 10.95
N CYS A 22 11.05 -32.50 9.63
CA CYS A 22 11.37 -31.26 8.94
C CYS A 22 10.16 -30.34 9.06
N ALA A 23 10.18 -29.45 10.06
CA ALA A 23 9.28 -28.32 10.11
C ALA A 23 9.60 -27.42 8.91
N VAL A 24 8.84 -27.55 7.84
CA VAL A 24 8.84 -26.57 6.75
C VAL A 24 8.30 -25.28 7.34
N LEU A 25 9.21 -24.35 7.69
CA LEU A 25 8.84 -22.98 7.98
C LEU A 25 8.15 -22.42 6.72
N HIS A 26 6.82 -22.46 6.70
CA HIS A 26 6.08 -21.73 5.69
C HIS A 26 6.34 -20.25 5.97
N ALA A 27 7.12 -19.61 5.11
CA ALA A 27 7.14 -18.14 5.06
C ALA A 27 5.70 -17.67 4.85
N ALA A 28 5.27 -16.66 5.61
CA ALA A 28 3.95 -16.09 5.44
C ALA A 28 3.77 -15.66 3.97
N GLU A 29 2.60 -15.95 3.38
CA GLU A 29 2.34 -15.50 2.02
C GLU A 29 2.41 -13.97 1.93
N PRO A 30 3.04 -13.41 0.86
CA PRO A 30 3.10 -11.98 0.66
C PRO A 30 1.71 -11.35 0.63
N VAL A 31 1.56 -10.20 1.27
CA VAL A 31 0.30 -9.45 1.26
C VAL A 31 0.05 -8.90 -0.14
N ARG A 32 -1.09 -9.24 -0.74
CA ARG A 32 -1.49 -8.79 -2.08
C ARG A 32 -2.03 -7.37 -2.01
N VAL A 33 -1.34 -6.41 -2.63
CA VAL A 33 -1.63 -4.97 -2.53
C VAL A 33 -1.96 -4.39 -3.90
N ILE A 34 -3.07 -3.63 -3.97
CA ILE A 34 -3.29 -2.62 -5.01
C ILE A 34 -3.04 -1.26 -4.37
N PHE A 35 -2.11 -0.50 -4.93
CA PHE A 35 -1.75 0.84 -4.45
C PHE A 35 -2.39 1.89 -5.35
N ASP A 36 -3.09 2.87 -4.76
CA ASP A 36 -3.79 3.94 -5.48
C ASP A 36 -3.32 5.29 -4.91
N THR A 37 -2.72 6.14 -5.73
CA THR A 37 -1.98 7.34 -5.37
C THR A 37 -2.35 8.50 -6.29
N ASP A 38 -2.35 9.72 -5.82
CA ASP A 38 -2.47 10.89 -6.71
C ASP A 38 -1.13 11.24 -7.38
N MET A 39 0.00 10.96 -6.74
CA MET A 39 1.35 11.15 -7.25
C MET A 39 1.55 12.54 -7.87
N ASP A 40 0.99 13.58 -7.27
CA ASP A 40 1.05 14.92 -7.84
C ASP A 40 1.53 16.02 -6.86
N SER A 41 0.76 16.39 -5.84
CA SER A 41 0.99 17.60 -5.05
C SER A 41 2.06 17.47 -3.98
N ASP A 42 2.27 16.28 -3.44
CA ASP A 42 3.23 15.97 -2.37
C ASP A 42 4.22 14.90 -2.78
N CYS A 43 5.28 14.72 -2.02
CA CYS A 43 6.33 13.76 -2.33
C CYS A 43 6.29 12.48 -1.47
N ASP A 44 5.42 12.40 -0.48
CA ASP A 44 5.30 11.20 0.35
C ASP A 44 4.68 10.02 -0.39
N ASP A 45 3.89 10.22 -1.44
CA ASP A 45 3.48 9.21 -2.41
C ASP A 45 4.67 8.41 -2.97
N VAL A 46 5.69 9.14 -3.41
CA VAL A 46 6.91 8.54 -4.00
C VAL A 46 7.62 7.65 -2.98
N ALA A 47 7.72 8.12 -1.74
CA ALA A 47 8.33 7.37 -0.65
C ALA A 47 7.49 6.15 -0.26
N ALA A 48 6.16 6.27 -0.24
CA ALA A 48 5.25 5.17 0.04
C ALA A 48 5.36 4.06 -1.02
N LEU A 49 5.42 4.43 -2.31
CA LEU A 49 5.62 3.47 -3.40
C LEU A 49 7.00 2.79 -3.31
N ALA A 50 8.07 3.54 -3.00
CA ALA A 50 9.40 2.98 -2.76
C ALA A 50 9.40 1.96 -1.62
N MET A 51 8.76 2.28 -0.50
CA MET A 51 8.59 1.36 0.62
C MET A 51 7.82 0.10 0.23
N LEU A 52 6.77 0.23 -0.58
CA LEU A 52 6.01 -0.92 -1.05
C LEU A 52 6.87 -1.84 -1.92
N HIS A 53 7.75 -1.29 -2.77
CA HIS A 53 8.74 -2.05 -3.52
C HIS A 53 9.76 -2.73 -2.60
N ALA A 54 10.26 -2.05 -1.58
CA ALA A 54 11.16 -2.63 -0.59
C ALA A 54 10.53 -3.82 0.14
N LEU A 55 9.28 -3.69 0.55
CA LEU A 55 8.51 -4.77 1.19
C LEU A 55 8.27 -5.93 0.22
N ALA A 56 8.06 -5.65 -1.07
CA ALA A 56 7.91 -6.68 -2.09
C ALA A 56 9.22 -7.43 -2.34
N ASP A 57 10.37 -6.76 -2.36
CA ASP A 57 11.69 -7.39 -2.50
C ASP A 57 12.05 -8.26 -1.29
N ARG A 58 11.49 -7.94 -0.12
CA ARG A 58 11.62 -8.75 1.12
C ARG A 58 10.64 -9.94 1.16
N GLY A 59 9.76 -10.09 0.18
CA GLY A 59 8.73 -11.11 0.16
C GLY A 59 7.56 -10.84 1.12
N GLU A 60 7.46 -9.63 1.70
CA GLU A 60 6.37 -9.24 2.60
C GLU A 60 5.11 -8.81 1.82
N ALA A 61 5.27 -8.27 0.60
CA ALA A 61 4.17 -7.80 -0.24
C ALA A 61 4.25 -8.37 -1.67
N ALA A 62 3.08 -8.47 -2.32
CA ALA A 62 2.93 -8.70 -3.75
C ALA A 62 2.14 -7.52 -4.35
N ILE A 63 2.81 -6.68 -5.14
CA ILE A 63 2.18 -5.52 -5.78
C ILE A 63 1.39 -6.02 -6.99
N LEU A 64 0.07 -5.88 -6.95
CA LEU A 64 -0.83 -6.34 -8.02
C LEU A 64 -1.02 -5.28 -9.11
N GLY A 65 -0.86 -4.02 -8.76
CA GLY A 65 -0.96 -2.88 -9.65
C GLY A 65 -0.89 -1.56 -8.90
N THR A 66 -0.61 -0.50 -9.65
CA THR A 66 -0.50 0.88 -9.16
C THR A 66 -1.49 1.76 -9.90
N MET A 67 -2.55 2.18 -9.23
CA MET A 67 -3.56 3.07 -9.80
C MET A 67 -3.20 4.52 -9.50
N VAL A 68 -3.55 5.41 -10.41
CA VAL A 68 -3.44 6.86 -10.19
C VAL A 68 -4.84 7.42 -10.01
N SER A 69 -5.08 8.22 -8.99
CA SER A 69 -6.37 8.87 -8.74
C SER A 69 -6.44 10.30 -9.28
N SER A 70 -5.30 10.93 -9.54
CA SER A 70 -5.20 12.27 -10.14
C SER A 70 -5.40 12.28 -11.66
N LYS A 71 -5.87 13.42 -12.20
CA LYS A 71 -5.85 13.74 -13.65
C LYS A 71 -4.55 14.37 -14.11
N HIS A 72 -3.58 14.52 -13.24
CA HIS A 72 -2.29 15.09 -13.61
C HIS A 72 -1.59 14.21 -14.67
N LEU A 73 -1.30 14.81 -15.82
CA LEU A 73 -0.83 14.12 -17.03
C LEU A 73 0.41 13.24 -16.79
N TRP A 74 1.28 13.66 -15.90
CA TRP A 74 2.58 13.02 -15.67
C TRP A 74 2.60 12.06 -14.48
N SER A 75 1.51 11.95 -13.72
CA SER A 75 1.46 11.03 -12.57
C SER A 75 1.57 9.56 -13.00
N PRO A 76 0.84 9.05 -14.00
CA PRO A 76 1.03 7.66 -14.44
C PRO A 76 2.44 7.36 -14.98
N PRO A 77 3.06 8.18 -15.86
CA PRO A 77 4.45 7.97 -16.26
C PRO A 77 5.45 8.05 -15.11
N CYS A 78 5.22 8.91 -14.10
CA CYS A 78 6.05 8.99 -12.90
C CYS A 78 5.97 7.69 -12.09
N VAL A 79 4.77 7.15 -11.88
CA VAL A 79 4.55 5.86 -11.22
C VAL A 79 5.27 4.75 -11.96
N ASP A 80 5.17 4.72 -13.29
CA ASP A 80 5.81 3.70 -14.12
C ASP A 80 7.35 3.79 -14.07
N ALA A 81 7.89 5.01 -14.08
CA ALA A 81 9.33 5.22 -13.94
C ALA A 81 9.86 4.68 -12.60
N ILE A 82 9.11 4.86 -11.51
CA ILE A 82 9.45 4.30 -10.20
C ILE A 82 9.32 2.77 -10.22
N ASN A 83 8.21 2.22 -10.71
CA ASN A 83 8.02 0.77 -10.84
C ASN A 83 9.15 0.13 -11.65
N THR A 84 9.53 0.74 -12.77
CA THR A 84 10.61 0.29 -13.66
C THR A 84 11.96 0.32 -12.95
N PHE A 85 12.25 1.39 -12.21
CA PHE A 85 13.48 1.51 -11.43
C PHE A 85 13.62 0.37 -10.41
N TYR A 86 12.52 -0.03 -9.77
CA TYR A 86 12.48 -1.18 -8.84
C TYR A 86 12.32 -2.54 -9.53
N GLY A 87 12.54 -2.62 -10.85
CA GLY A 87 12.54 -3.89 -11.60
C GLY A 87 11.15 -4.46 -11.90
N ARG A 88 10.11 -3.63 -11.86
CA ARG A 88 8.71 -4.04 -12.10
C ARG A 88 8.03 -3.21 -13.21
N PRO A 89 8.60 -3.18 -14.45
CA PRO A 89 8.10 -2.31 -15.53
C PRO A 89 6.70 -2.71 -16.04
N ASN A 90 6.24 -3.92 -15.74
CA ASN A 90 4.97 -4.45 -16.26
C ASN A 90 3.83 -4.43 -15.22
N LEU A 91 3.98 -3.69 -14.13
CA LEU A 91 2.87 -3.54 -13.18
C LEU A 91 1.69 -2.84 -13.86
N PRO A 92 0.46 -3.38 -13.72
CA PRO A 92 -0.73 -2.71 -14.25
C PRO A 92 -0.86 -1.29 -13.67
N ILE A 93 -1.05 -0.31 -14.56
CA ILE A 93 -1.34 1.08 -14.22
C ILE A 93 -2.71 1.43 -14.78
N GLY A 94 -3.50 2.17 -14.02
CA GLY A 94 -4.78 2.72 -14.43
C GLY A 94 -4.92 4.17 -13.97
N ALA A 95 -5.68 4.96 -14.71
CA ALA A 95 -5.98 6.35 -14.36
C ALA A 95 -7.47 6.66 -14.54
N PRO A 96 -8.02 7.70 -13.88
CA PRO A 96 -9.43 8.01 -13.96
C PRO A 96 -9.81 8.50 -15.35
N LYS A 97 -10.90 7.94 -15.90
CA LYS A 97 -11.49 8.36 -17.17
C LYS A 97 -12.84 9.06 -16.99
N LYS A 98 -13.37 9.04 -15.78
CA LYS A 98 -14.68 9.62 -15.44
C LYS A 98 -14.51 10.94 -14.68
N PRO A 99 -15.58 11.77 -14.60
CA PRO A 99 -15.57 13.02 -13.82
C PRO A 99 -15.27 12.79 -12.34
N GLY A 100 -14.73 13.82 -11.68
CA GLY A 100 -14.50 13.84 -10.23
C GLY A 100 -13.04 13.99 -9.85
N ALA A 101 -12.15 13.17 -10.44
CA ALA A 101 -10.73 13.21 -10.13
C ALA A 101 -10.16 14.63 -10.32
N HIS A 102 -9.25 14.97 -9.42
CA HIS A 102 -8.64 16.29 -9.31
C HIS A 102 -7.21 16.33 -9.86
N GLU A 103 -6.73 17.52 -10.17
CA GLU A 103 -5.34 17.81 -10.51
C GLU A 103 -4.84 18.94 -9.61
N GLN A 104 -3.84 18.69 -8.78
CA GLN A 104 -3.26 19.69 -7.91
C GLN A 104 -1.94 20.28 -8.46
N GLY A 105 -1.37 19.64 -9.45
CA GLY A 105 -0.08 19.98 -10.03
C GLY A 105 1.09 19.42 -9.22
N SER A 106 2.13 18.98 -9.90
CA SER A 106 3.31 18.35 -9.31
C SER A 106 4.58 19.13 -9.58
N ARG A 107 5.47 19.18 -8.59
CA ARG A 107 6.82 19.75 -8.74
C ARG A 107 7.85 18.76 -9.27
N TYR A 108 7.51 17.47 -9.37
CA TYR A 108 8.47 16.41 -9.67
C TYR A 108 7.98 15.41 -10.73
N ALA A 109 6.68 15.14 -10.83
CA ALA A 109 6.18 14.02 -11.62
C ALA A 109 6.64 14.08 -13.09
N ARG A 110 6.56 15.25 -13.73
CA ARG A 110 7.04 15.45 -15.08
C ARG A 110 8.54 15.16 -15.21
N GLN A 111 9.35 15.74 -14.32
CA GLN A 111 10.80 15.60 -14.37
C GLN A 111 11.24 14.16 -14.09
N ILE A 112 10.55 13.44 -13.21
CA ILE A 112 10.82 12.01 -12.98
C ILE A 112 10.50 11.21 -14.24
N ALA A 113 9.34 11.43 -14.85
CA ALA A 113 8.98 10.77 -16.10
C ALA A 113 9.97 11.06 -17.24
N GLU A 114 10.42 12.32 -17.39
CA GLU A 114 11.37 12.70 -18.44
C GLU A 114 12.81 12.19 -18.22
N GLN A 115 13.22 11.94 -16.96
CA GLN A 115 14.61 11.60 -16.60
C GLN A 115 14.83 10.10 -16.39
N PHE A 116 13.79 9.32 -16.11
CA PHE A 116 13.91 7.90 -15.80
C PHE A 116 13.18 7.03 -16.82
N THR A 117 13.69 5.82 -17.02
CA THR A 117 13.13 4.87 -18.00
C THR A 117 11.74 4.42 -17.58
N HIS A 118 10.81 4.49 -18.52
CA HIS A 118 9.45 3.94 -18.44
C HIS A 118 8.89 3.72 -19.83
N ASP A 119 7.80 2.97 -19.99
CA ASP A 119 7.10 2.78 -21.27
C ASP A 119 5.67 3.35 -21.28
N CYS A 120 5.19 3.78 -20.13
CA CYS A 120 3.90 4.44 -19.98
C CYS A 120 3.88 5.79 -20.70
N ARG A 121 2.99 5.96 -21.66
CA ARG A 121 2.81 7.23 -22.36
C ARG A 121 1.79 8.10 -21.63
N ALA A 122 2.12 9.36 -21.44
CA ALA A 122 1.20 10.34 -20.87
C ALA A 122 -0.08 10.49 -21.71
N GLY A 123 -1.22 10.72 -21.07
CA GLY A 123 -2.48 11.04 -21.71
C GLY A 123 -3.47 9.89 -21.86
N ASP A 124 -4.26 9.93 -22.93
CA ASP A 124 -5.44 9.07 -23.11
C ASP A 124 -5.16 7.57 -23.30
N SER A 125 -3.90 7.21 -23.56
CA SER A 125 -3.49 5.80 -23.72
C SER A 125 -3.47 5.01 -22.41
N ILE A 126 -3.49 5.69 -21.25
CA ILE A 126 -3.53 5.01 -19.95
C ILE A 126 -4.87 4.28 -19.79
N PRO A 127 -4.88 3.00 -19.38
CA PRO A 127 -6.11 2.27 -19.12
C PRO A 127 -7.00 2.93 -18.05
N ASP A 128 -8.32 2.71 -18.15
CA ASP A 128 -9.27 3.11 -17.11
C ASP A 128 -8.97 2.36 -15.79
N ALA A 129 -8.78 3.10 -14.71
CA ALA A 129 -8.51 2.54 -13.38
C ALA A 129 -9.61 1.59 -12.93
N THR A 130 -10.89 1.89 -13.20
CA THR A 130 -12.03 1.01 -12.87
C THR A 130 -11.87 -0.36 -13.54
N LEU A 131 -11.53 -0.38 -14.83
CA LEU A 131 -11.34 -1.64 -15.56
C LEU A 131 -10.09 -2.39 -15.08
N GLN A 132 -9.02 -1.69 -14.73
CA GLN A 132 -7.82 -2.32 -14.18
C GLN A 132 -8.09 -2.93 -12.81
N TYR A 133 -8.77 -2.23 -11.92
CA TYR A 133 -9.22 -2.78 -10.64
C TYR A 133 -10.03 -4.06 -10.83
N ARG A 134 -11.02 -4.06 -11.73
CA ARG A 134 -11.86 -5.22 -11.99
C ARG A 134 -11.06 -6.41 -12.51
N ARG A 135 -10.13 -6.20 -13.46
CA ARG A 135 -9.25 -7.26 -13.98
C ARG A 135 -8.36 -7.86 -12.89
N ILE A 136 -7.72 -7.00 -12.11
CA ILE A 136 -6.83 -7.42 -11.04
C ILE A 136 -7.61 -8.21 -9.99
N LEU A 137 -8.72 -7.67 -9.49
CA LEU A 137 -9.52 -8.31 -8.44
C LEU A 137 -10.08 -9.66 -8.88
N THR A 138 -10.60 -9.75 -10.10
CA THR A 138 -11.18 -11.01 -10.62
C THR A 138 -10.16 -12.15 -10.62
N ALA A 139 -8.90 -11.86 -10.88
CA ALA A 139 -7.81 -12.85 -10.91
C ALA A 139 -7.31 -13.29 -9.53
N GLN A 140 -7.72 -12.61 -8.43
CA GLN A 140 -7.21 -12.94 -7.10
C GLN A 140 -8.08 -13.96 -6.35
N PRO A 141 -7.50 -14.69 -5.38
CA PRO A 141 -8.26 -15.46 -4.41
C PRO A 141 -9.25 -14.58 -3.62
N ASP A 142 -10.30 -15.19 -3.11
CA ASP A 142 -11.30 -14.48 -2.30
C ASP A 142 -10.68 -13.94 -1.00
N ARG A 143 -11.08 -12.74 -0.59
CA ARG A 143 -10.64 -12.09 0.66
C ARG A 143 -9.11 -11.99 0.84
N SER A 144 -8.37 -11.86 -0.28
CA SER A 144 -6.90 -11.86 -0.27
C SER A 144 -6.26 -10.50 -0.51
N VAL A 145 -6.99 -9.55 -1.10
CA VAL A 145 -6.44 -8.26 -1.54
C VAL A 145 -6.60 -7.19 -0.47
N ILE A 146 -5.55 -6.41 -0.25
CA ILE A 146 -5.62 -5.12 0.45
C ILE A 146 -5.52 -4.01 -0.60
N VAL A 147 -6.48 -3.09 -0.55
CA VAL A 147 -6.40 -1.84 -1.30
C VAL A 147 -5.79 -0.78 -0.39
N VAL A 148 -4.81 -0.04 -0.89
CA VAL A 148 -4.20 1.10 -0.20
C VAL A 148 -4.44 2.34 -1.03
N THR A 149 -5.13 3.33 -0.49
CA THR A 149 -5.33 4.62 -1.15
C THR A 149 -4.60 5.72 -0.39
N VAL A 150 -3.82 6.50 -1.13
CA VAL A 150 -3.09 7.68 -0.64
C VAL A 150 -3.39 8.94 -1.46
N GLY A 151 -4.36 8.87 -2.35
CA GLY A 151 -4.91 9.97 -3.15
C GLY A 151 -6.43 10.12 -2.98
N ASP A 152 -7.09 10.87 -3.88
CA ASP A 152 -8.53 11.00 -3.85
C ASP A 152 -9.26 9.68 -4.18
N LEU A 153 -10.56 9.60 -3.89
CA LEU A 153 -11.31 8.34 -3.89
C LEU A 153 -12.17 8.13 -5.15
N THR A 154 -11.90 8.86 -6.21
CA THR A 154 -12.65 8.78 -7.47
C THR A 154 -12.63 7.37 -8.06
N ASN A 155 -11.47 6.73 -8.08
CA ASN A 155 -11.33 5.36 -8.60
C ASN A 155 -12.16 4.35 -7.81
N LEU A 156 -12.17 4.46 -6.47
CA LEU A 156 -12.90 3.56 -5.58
C LEU A 156 -14.41 3.71 -5.73
N ARG A 157 -14.89 4.94 -5.89
CA ARG A 157 -16.30 5.19 -6.19
C ARG A 157 -16.72 4.48 -7.46
N TYR A 158 -15.98 4.68 -8.56
CA TYR A 158 -16.36 4.09 -9.84
C TYR A 158 -16.16 2.59 -9.92
N LEU A 159 -15.21 2.04 -9.16
CA LEU A 159 -15.13 0.60 -8.94
C LEU A 159 -16.38 0.09 -8.23
N LEU A 160 -16.78 0.72 -7.13
CA LEU A 160 -17.96 0.34 -6.33
C LEU A 160 -19.26 0.39 -7.14
N GLU A 161 -19.42 1.43 -7.97
CA GLU A 161 -20.61 1.67 -8.82
C GLU A 161 -20.56 0.91 -10.16
N SER A 162 -19.49 0.14 -10.46
CA SER A 162 -19.36 -0.55 -11.74
C SER A 162 -20.34 -1.72 -11.87
N ALA A 163 -20.95 -1.85 -13.05
CA ALA A 163 -21.81 -2.99 -13.36
C ALA A 163 -21.01 -4.26 -13.63
N ALA A 164 -21.69 -5.42 -13.64
CA ALA A 164 -21.17 -6.65 -14.20
C ALA A 164 -20.83 -6.45 -15.69
N ASP A 165 -19.77 -7.08 -16.16
CA ASP A 165 -19.23 -6.96 -17.51
C ASP A 165 -18.50 -8.25 -17.94
N ASP A 166 -17.84 -8.22 -19.11
CA ASP A 166 -17.07 -9.36 -19.62
C ASP A 166 -15.83 -9.69 -18.78
N ILE A 167 -15.38 -8.77 -17.91
CA ILE A 167 -14.27 -9.00 -16.97
C ILE A 167 -14.75 -9.83 -15.78
N SER A 168 -15.94 -9.52 -15.28
CA SER A 168 -16.51 -10.19 -14.11
C SER A 168 -18.04 -10.19 -14.15
N PRO A 169 -18.70 -11.33 -13.87
CA PRO A 169 -20.15 -11.38 -13.72
C PRO A 169 -20.66 -10.70 -12.44
N LEU A 170 -19.76 -10.29 -11.54
CA LEU A 170 -20.08 -9.52 -10.34
C LEU A 170 -20.04 -8.02 -10.65
N ASP A 171 -21.01 -7.28 -10.11
CA ASP A 171 -20.88 -5.83 -10.03
C ASP A 171 -19.71 -5.42 -9.11
N GLY A 172 -19.38 -4.14 -9.10
CA GLY A 172 -18.22 -3.66 -8.35
C GLY A 172 -18.30 -3.91 -6.85
N LYS A 173 -19.49 -3.71 -6.26
CA LYS A 173 -19.70 -3.94 -4.83
C LYS A 173 -19.51 -5.41 -4.45
N ALA A 174 -20.16 -6.31 -5.18
CA ALA A 174 -20.02 -7.75 -4.96
C ALA A 174 -18.59 -8.26 -5.22
N LEU A 175 -17.89 -7.68 -6.23
CA LEU A 175 -16.51 -8.02 -6.52
C LEU A 175 -15.58 -7.58 -5.38
N ILE A 176 -15.76 -6.36 -4.84
CA ILE A 176 -15.02 -5.87 -3.68
C ILE A 176 -15.26 -6.76 -2.48
N GLU A 177 -16.53 -7.01 -2.14
CA GLU A 177 -16.90 -7.83 -0.99
C GLU A 177 -16.27 -9.22 -1.04
N ARG A 178 -16.20 -9.80 -2.23
CA ARG A 178 -15.65 -11.13 -2.46
C ARG A 178 -14.12 -11.14 -2.40
N LYS A 179 -13.44 -10.15 -2.99
CA LYS A 179 -11.98 -10.19 -3.24
C LYS A 179 -11.16 -9.38 -2.26
N VAL A 180 -11.69 -8.26 -1.78
CA VAL A 180 -10.97 -7.36 -0.90
C VAL A 180 -11.15 -7.77 0.56
N ARG A 181 -10.03 -7.98 1.23
CA ARG A 181 -9.98 -8.24 2.67
C ARG A 181 -10.13 -6.96 3.48
N GLN A 182 -9.45 -5.91 3.04
CA GLN A 182 -9.33 -4.65 3.76
C GLN A 182 -8.99 -3.51 2.81
N TRP A 183 -9.48 -2.33 3.13
CA TRP A 183 -9.02 -1.08 2.55
C TRP A 183 -8.29 -0.27 3.61
N VAL A 184 -7.03 0.13 3.34
CA VAL A 184 -6.27 1.09 4.15
C VAL A 184 -6.33 2.43 3.45
N CYS A 185 -6.96 3.40 4.08
CA CYS A 185 -7.27 4.70 3.50
C CYS A 185 -6.49 5.81 4.22
N MET A 186 -5.47 6.35 3.57
CA MET A 186 -4.91 7.65 3.93
C MET A 186 -5.83 8.71 3.33
N GLY A 187 -6.72 9.25 4.14
CA GLY A 187 -7.76 10.15 3.64
C GLY A 187 -7.61 11.58 4.13
N SER A 188 -7.58 11.77 5.42
CA SER A 188 -7.57 13.09 6.04
C SER A 188 -6.70 13.06 7.31
N ARG A 189 -7.14 13.71 8.37
CA ARG A 189 -6.45 13.73 9.68
C ARG A 189 -7.24 12.94 10.70
N TYR A 190 -6.53 12.19 11.53
CA TYR A 190 -7.15 11.44 12.61
C TYR A 190 -6.39 11.70 13.93
N PRO A 191 -7.08 11.98 15.04
CA PRO A 191 -8.55 12.27 15.11
C PRO A 191 -8.99 13.35 14.13
N ALA A 192 -10.28 13.38 13.76
CA ALA A 192 -10.83 14.34 12.81
C ALA A 192 -10.46 15.77 13.19
N ASP A 193 -9.92 16.52 12.24
CA ASP A 193 -9.61 17.93 12.40
C ASP A 193 -10.75 18.77 11.77
N LEU A 194 -11.35 19.62 12.55
CA LEU A 194 -12.46 20.46 12.11
C LEU A 194 -12.03 21.62 11.21
N ASP A 195 -10.73 21.84 11.03
CA ASP A 195 -10.22 22.87 10.12
C ASP A 195 -10.43 22.47 8.65
N PRO A 196 -11.31 23.14 7.91
CA PRO A 196 -11.65 22.78 6.54
C PRO A 196 -10.49 22.93 5.54
N GLY A 197 -9.43 23.62 5.88
CA GLY A 197 -8.22 23.71 5.06
C GLY A 197 -7.36 22.45 5.04
N LYS A 198 -7.73 21.43 5.84
CA LYS A 198 -6.82 20.31 6.16
C LYS A 198 -7.43 18.92 5.96
N TRP A 199 -8.35 18.80 5.02
CA TRP A 199 -9.09 17.54 4.85
C TRP A 199 -8.42 16.52 3.91
N GLY A 200 -7.20 16.82 3.46
CA GLY A 200 -6.40 15.89 2.67
C GLY A 200 -7.14 15.39 1.43
N ASN A 201 -7.07 14.10 1.20
CA ASN A 201 -7.57 13.40 0.02
C ASN A 201 -9.11 13.30 -0.03
N PHE A 202 -9.83 13.67 1.02
CA PHE A 202 -11.29 13.70 1.00
C PHE A 202 -11.86 14.94 0.30
N LYS A 203 -11.08 16.03 0.23
CA LYS A 203 -11.53 17.31 -0.29
C LYS A 203 -11.54 17.42 -1.83
N PRO A 204 -10.57 16.85 -2.57
CA PRO A 204 -10.51 17.05 -4.03
C PRO A 204 -11.76 16.56 -4.76
N ASP A 205 -12.31 15.41 -4.34
CA ASP A 205 -13.56 14.83 -4.87
C ASP A 205 -14.47 14.39 -3.72
N PRO A 206 -15.18 15.33 -3.06
CA PRO A 206 -15.98 15.00 -1.90
C PRO A 206 -17.18 14.11 -2.21
N GLU A 207 -17.73 14.18 -3.41
CA GLU A 207 -18.83 13.28 -3.83
C GLU A 207 -18.36 11.83 -3.89
N SER A 208 -17.18 11.58 -4.48
CA SER A 208 -16.59 10.25 -4.52
C SER A 208 -16.21 9.76 -3.13
N THR A 209 -15.70 10.64 -2.28
CA THR A 209 -15.38 10.31 -0.89
C THR A 209 -16.61 9.84 -0.11
N VAL A 210 -17.73 10.59 -0.20
CA VAL A 210 -19.00 10.21 0.45
C VAL A 210 -19.46 8.84 -0.04
N LYS A 211 -19.51 8.64 -1.36
CA LYS A 211 -20.03 7.40 -1.96
C LYS A 211 -19.15 6.19 -1.69
N ALA A 212 -17.85 6.34 -1.85
CA ALA A 212 -16.91 5.24 -1.63
C ALA A 212 -16.93 4.77 -0.17
N ILE A 213 -16.81 5.69 0.79
CA ILE A 213 -16.75 5.33 2.21
C ILE A 213 -18.08 4.77 2.71
N ALA A 214 -19.21 5.39 2.35
CA ALA A 214 -20.51 4.92 2.80
C ALA A 214 -20.93 3.58 2.17
N GLY A 215 -20.48 3.30 0.95
CA GLY A 215 -20.87 2.10 0.20
C GLY A 215 -19.91 0.92 0.35
N TRP A 216 -18.72 1.10 0.90
CA TRP A 216 -17.68 0.08 0.93
C TRP A 216 -18.05 -1.12 1.80
N PRO A 217 -18.02 -2.36 1.26
CA PRO A 217 -18.57 -3.53 1.97
C PRO A 217 -17.58 -4.27 2.88
N THR A 218 -16.33 -3.85 2.95
CA THR A 218 -15.30 -4.52 3.76
C THR A 218 -14.65 -3.56 4.76
N LEU A 219 -13.79 -4.08 5.64
CA LEU A 219 -13.12 -3.26 6.64
C LEU A 219 -12.33 -2.10 6.00
N ILE A 220 -12.54 -0.90 6.52
CA ILE A 220 -11.73 0.29 6.22
C ILE A 220 -10.93 0.64 7.47
N THR A 221 -9.60 0.65 7.33
CA THR A 221 -8.69 1.22 8.32
C THR A 221 -8.24 2.59 7.83
N PHE A 222 -8.74 3.63 8.47
CA PHE A 222 -8.32 4.99 8.14
C PHE A 222 -6.97 5.30 8.79
N THR A 223 -6.09 5.90 8.00
CA THR A 223 -4.85 6.53 8.46
C THR A 223 -4.87 7.98 8.01
N GLY A 224 -3.96 8.80 8.52
CA GLY A 224 -4.02 10.20 8.10
C GLY A 224 -2.79 11.02 8.43
N GLY A 225 -2.85 12.23 7.91
CA GLY A 225 -1.87 13.28 8.11
C GLY A 225 -1.98 13.99 9.48
N GLY A 226 -1.55 15.24 9.52
CA GLY A 226 -1.57 16.08 10.70
C GLY A 226 -0.45 15.77 11.68
N LYS A 227 -0.63 16.17 12.93
CA LYS A 227 0.41 16.10 13.98
C LYS A 227 0.97 14.68 14.16
N PHE A 228 0.16 13.66 13.95
CA PHE A 228 0.62 12.28 14.05
C PHE A 228 1.64 11.94 12.96
N ALA A 229 1.32 12.15 11.69
CA ALA A 229 2.24 11.90 10.59
C ALA A 229 3.46 12.84 10.61
N GLU A 230 3.27 14.09 11.07
CA GLU A 230 4.36 15.05 11.30
C GLU A 230 5.35 14.57 12.36
N SER A 231 4.88 13.85 13.38
CA SER A 231 5.76 13.25 14.41
C SER A 231 6.63 12.11 13.89
N LEU A 232 6.31 11.58 12.70
CA LEU A 232 7.03 10.52 12.00
C LEU A 232 7.62 11.04 10.68
N ALA A 233 7.99 12.33 10.62
CA ALA A 233 8.53 12.96 9.40
C ALA A 233 9.86 12.31 9.00
N THR A 234 9.95 11.89 7.72
CA THR A 234 11.11 11.22 7.12
C THR A 234 11.44 11.82 5.74
N GLY A 235 12.56 11.43 5.15
CA GLY A 235 12.94 11.83 3.79
C GLY A 235 14.29 12.51 3.67
N LYS A 236 14.81 13.14 4.73
CA LYS A 236 16.18 13.72 4.70
C LYS A 236 17.24 12.65 4.42
N CYS A 237 17.04 11.44 4.91
CA CYS A 237 17.89 10.27 4.68
C CYS A 237 18.10 9.95 3.19
N LEU A 238 17.16 10.32 2.32
CA LEU A 238 17.25 10.05 0.88
C LEU A 238 18.49 10.72 0.21
N ALA A 239 19.13 11.69 0.88
CA ALA A 239 20.43 12.23 0.45
C ALA A 239 21.54 11.17 0.37
N GLU A 240 21.39 10.04 1.08
CA GLU A 240 22.33 8.93 1.08
C GLU A 240 22.24 8.05 -0.19
N LEU A 241 21.09 8.08 -0.88
CA LEU A 241 20.89 7.35 -2.13
C LEU A 241 21.70 8.00 -3.29
N PRO A 242 22.02 7.23 -4.34
CA PRO A 242 22.61 7.79 -5.56
C PRO A 242 21.73 8.89 -6.17
N LYS A 243 22.33 9.85 -6.88
CA LYS A 243 21.60 10.93 -7.56
C LYS A 243 20.66 10.43 -8.66
N GLU A 244 20.96 9.26 -9.18
CA GLU A 244 20.18 8.53 -10.21
C GLU A 244 18.99 7.78 -9.61
N ASN A 245 18.71 7.91 -8.31
CA ASN A 245 17.52 7.33 -7.68
C ASN A 245 16.32 8.25 -7.85
N PRO A 246 15.19 7.78 -8.45
CA PRO A 246 14.01 8.61 -8.72
C PRO A 246 13.34 9.12 -7.44
N VAL A 247 13.41 8.37 -6.34
CA VAL A 247 12.81 8.76 -5.05
C VAL A 247 13.57 9.93 -4.44
N ARG A 248 14.91 9.84 -4.38
CA ARG A 248 15.76 10.96 -4.00
C ARG A 248 15.49 12.16 -4.88
N ARG A 249 15.47 11.97 -6.19
CA ARG A 249 15.26 13.05 -7.15
C ARG A 249 13.93 13.75 -6.99
N ALA A 250 12.85 13.01 -6.73
CA ALA A 250 11.52 13.59 -6.47
C ALA A 250 11.53 14.50 -5.23
N TYR A 251 12.16 14.07 -4.14
CA TYR A 251 12.31 14.91 -2.93
C TYR A 251 13.16 16.15 -3.19
N GLU A 252 14.29 16.03 -3.91
CA GLU A 252 15.11 17.19 -4.30
C GLU A 252 14.30 18.21 -5.11
N LEU A 253 13.49 17.75 -6.06
CA LEU A 253 12.63 18.61 -6.88
C LEU A 253 11.53 19.27 -6.03
N TYR A 254 10.89 18.50 -5.16
CA TYR A 254 9.85 19.00 -4.27
C TYR A 254 10.35 20.10 -3.33
N PHE A 255 11.57 19.95 -2.78
CA PHE A 255 12.21 20.88 -1.84
C PHE A 255 13.20 21.87 -2.49
N ASN A 256 13.16 22.03 -3.81
CA ASN A 256 14.00 22.98 -4.55
C ASN A 256 15.53 22.74 -4.40
N GLY A 257 15.96 21.51 -4.49
CA GLY A 257 17.37 21.13 -4.65
C GLY A 257 17.97 20.28 -3.52
N GLU A 258 17.26 20.06 -2.42
CA GLU A 258 17.74 19.22 -1.31
C GLU A 258 16.64 18.26 -0.82
N THR A 259 17.03 17.18 -0.16
CA THR A 259 16.06 16.30 0.53
C THR A 259 15.82 16.83 1.94
N LYS A 260 14.54 16.91 2.33
CA LYS A 260 14.12 17.27 3.69
C LYS A 260 13.11 16.28 4.21
N ASN A 261 12.89 16.28 5.52
CA ASN A 261 11.82 15.51 6.09
C ASN A 261 10.46 16.10 5.69
N ARG A 262 9.57 15.21 5.31
CA ARG A 262 8.15 15.44 5.07
C ARG A 262 7.36 14.54 6.03
N HIS A 263 6.11 14.88 6.34
CA HIS A 263 5.25 13.96 7.09
C HIS A 263 5.17 12.60 6.38
N SER A 264 5.01 11.53 7.12
CA SER A 264 5.00 10.17 6.57
C SER A 264 3.59 9.59 6.52
N ALA A 265 2.62 10.36 5.99
CA ALA A 265 1.22 9.95 6.01
C ALA A 265 0.96 8.71 5.14
N ASP A 266 1.47 8.70 3.93
CA ASP A 266 1.30 7.64 2.95
C ASP A 266 2.14 6.41 3.29
N GLN A 267 3.36 6.64 3.81
CA GLN A 267 4.23 5.57 4.28
C GLN A 267 3.59 4.78 5.43
N ILE A 268 2.90 5.47 6.35
CA ILE A 268 2.15 4.82 7.44
C ILE A 268 1.06 3.92 6.86
N ALA A 269 0.33 4.35 5.84
CA ALA A 269 -0.71 3.54 5.21
C ALA A 269 -0.13 2.25 4.62
N VAL A 270 0.99 2.33 3.89
CA VAL A 270 1.69 1.16 3.33
C VAL A 270 2.19 0.24 4.43
N LEU A 271 2.80 0.78 5.48
CA LEU A 271 3.33 -0.02 6.60
C LEU A 271 2.22 -0.80 7.31
N ILE A 272 1.08 -0.17 7.56
CA ILE A 272 -0.09 -0.79 8.18
C ILE A 272 -0.71 -1.85 7.24
N ALA A 273 -0.79 -1.57 5.96
CA ALA A 273 -1.35 -2.51 4.99
C ALA A 273 -0.55 -3.81 4.92
N VAL A 274 0.76 -3.73 4.92
CA VAL A 274 1.64 -4.90 4.75
C VAL A 274 1.95 -5.59 6.08
N ARG A 275 2.35 -4.83 7.11
CA ARG A 275 2.75 -5.39 8.41
C ARG A 275 1.63 -5.47 9.44
N GLY A 276 0.46 -4.95 9.08
CA GLY A 276 -0.73 -5.00 9.91
C GLY A 276 -0.71 -4.02 11.09
N LYS A 277 -1.77 -4.12 11.88
CA LYS A 277 -1.98 -3.33 13.09
C LYS A 277 -1.22 -3.97 14.25
N THR A 278 0.07 -3.76 14.29
CA THR A 278 0.94 -4.25 15.37
C THR A 278 0.65 -3.53 16.69
N SER A 279 1.26 -3.99 17.78
CA SER A 279 1.21 -3.29 19.08
C SER A 279 1.82 -1.88 19.07
N SER A 280 2.36 -1.44 17.93
CA SER A 280 2.91 -0.09 17.78
C SER A 280 1.85 1.00 17.56
N TRP A 281 0.61 0.63 17.25
CA TRP A 281 -0.43 1.57 16.87
C TRP A 281 -1.57 1.66 17.86
N LYS A 282 -2.06 2.88 18.09
CA LYS A 282 -3.27 3.13 18.87
C LYS A 282 -4.46 3.15 17.94
N LEU A 283 -5.30 2.12 18.04
CA LEU A 283 -6.45 1.90 17.21
C LEU A 283 -7.73 2.41 17.88
N VAL A 284 -8.60 3.07 17.14
CA VAL A 284 -9.95 3.43 17.55
C VAL A 284 -10.94 2.67 16.69
N THR A 285 -11.86 1.98 17.34
CA THR A 285 -12.91 1.13 16.75
C THR A 285 -14.27 1.55 17.30
N LEU A 286 -15.31 0.77 17.02
CA LEU A 286 -16.67 0.97 17.55
C LEU A 286 -17.30 2.29 17.08
N GLY A 287 -17.09 2.62 15.81
CA GLY A 287 -17.66 3.81 15.22
C GLY A 287 -17.62 3.78 13.70
N HIS A 288 -18.01 4.88 13.11
CA HIS A 288 -17.87 5.08 11.67
C HIS A 288 -17.37 6.48 11.35
N ASN A 289 -16.64 6.57 10.27
CA ASN A 289 -16.22 7.85 9.72
C ASN A 289 -17.36 8.43 8.88
N HIS A 290 -18.03 9.46 9.38
CA HIS A 290 -19.08 10.18 8.66
C HIS A 290 -18.45 11.26 7.79
N ILE A 291 -18.75 11.21 6.49
CA ILE A 291 -18.26 12.20 5.53
C ILE A 291 -19.40 13.16 5.17
N PHE A 292 -19.16 14.46 5.29
CA PHE A 292 -20.07 15.50 4.85
C PHE A 292 -19.93 15.77 3.34
N ALA A 293 -20.94 16.38 2.75
CA ALA A 293 -21.00 16.66 1.31
C ALA A 293 -19.83 17.54 0.78
N ASP A 294 -19.15 18.26 1.66
CA ASP A 294 -18.00 19.10 1.34
C ASP A 294 -16.62 18.43 1.59
N GLY A 295 -16.61 17.15 1.98
CA GLY A 295 -15.40 16.38 2.26
C GLY A 295 -14.92 16.46 3.70
N ARG A 296 -15.55 17.28 4.56
CA ARG A 296 -15.31 17.20 6.00
C ARG A 296 -15.69 15.83 6.52
N HIS A 297 -15.07 15.44 7.61
CA HIS A 297 -15.42 14.19 8.28
C HIS A 297 -15.43 14.33 9.78
N GLU A 298 -16.17 13.43 10.42
CA GLU A 298 -16.15 13.24 11.86
C GLU A 298 -16.28 11.76 12.20
N TRP A 299 -15.70 11.39 13.33
CA TRP A 299 -15.90 10.04 13.87
C TRP A 299 -17.15 10.03 14.72
N ARG A 300 -18.10 9.15 14.41
CA ARG A 300 -19.32 8.94 15.17
C ARG A 300 -19.30 7.58 15.83
N GLU A 301 -19.68 7.51 17.09
CA GLU A 301 -19.84 6.23 17.78
C GLU A 301 -20.90 5.36 17.09
N ALA A 302 -20.57 4.13 16.84
CA ALA A 302 -21.43 3.10 16.27
C ALA A 302 -20.93 1.72 16.73
N PRO A 303 -21.31 1.29 17.95
CA PRO A 303 -20.80 0.05 18.54
C PRO A 303 -21.02 -1.21 17.69
N ASP A 304 -22.06 -1.19 16.87
CA ASP A 304 -22.45 -2.30 15.99
C ASP A 304 -21.82 -2.24 14.59
N ASN A 305 -20.99 -1.23 14.30
CA ASN A 305 -20.29 -1.14 13.02
C ASN A 305 -18.88 -1.75 13.10
N PRO A 306 -18.66 -2.95 12.56
CA PRO A 306 -17.33 -3.57 12.57
C PRO A 306 -16.47 -3.15 11.38
N LEU A 307 -16.95 -2.30 10.48
CA LEU A 307 -16.30 -2.03 9.19
C LEU A 307 -15.40 -0.80 9.17
N HIS A 308 -15.43 0.05 10.20
CA HIS A 308 -14.58 1.22 10.28
C HIS A 308 -13.72 1.22 11.52
N GLU A 309 -12.48 1.62 11.35
CA GLU A 309 -11.52 1.88 12.42
C GLU A 309 -10.50 2.91 11.95
N TYR A 310 -9.80 3.57 12.86
CA TYR A 310 -8.70 4.47 12.49
C TYR A 310 -7.51 4.39 13.43
N ILE A 311 -6.35 4.73 12.91
CA ILE A 311 -5.11 4.88 13.68
C ILE A 311 -5.03 6.30 14.21
N SER A 312 -5.02 6.46 15.52
CA SER A 312 -5.01 7.78 16.16
C SER A 312 -3.61 8.27 16.56
N ALA A 313 -2.71 7.35 16.86
CA ALA A 313 -1.37 7.66 17.35
C ALA A 313 -0.50 6.39 17.36
N LEU A 314 0.74 6.54 17.79
CA LEU A 314 1.53 5.41 18.28
C LEU A 314 0.97 4.92 19.62
N ALA A 315 1.13 3.62 19.90
CA ALA A 315 0.79 3.05 21.20
C ALA A 315 1.68 3.64 22.31
N ASP A 316 1.15 3.62 23.52
CA ASP A 316 1.87 4.18 24.67
C ASP A 316 3.23 3.46 24.87
N GLY A 317 4.29 4.25 25.02
CA GLY A 317 5.65 3.75 25.17
C GLY A 317 6.38 3.38 23.87
N VAL A 318 5.75 3.50 22.70
CA VAL A 318 6.42 3.31 21.40
C VAL A 318 7.09 4.62 20.98
N PRO A 319 8.43 4.66 20.87
CA PRO A 319 9.13 5.85 20.45
C PRO A 319 8.90 6.14 18.95
N SER A 320 8.58 7.38 18.62
CA SER A 320 8.36 7.78 17.22
C SER A 320 9.59 7.55 16.33
N ASN A 321 10.79 7.72 16.88
CA ASN A 321 12.03 7.49 16.14
C ASN A 321 12.22 6.01 15.72
N THR A 322 11.67 5.04 16.46
CA THR A 322 11.72 3.62 16.08
C THR A 322 10.90 3.36 14.82
N VAL A 323 9.69 3.92 14.74
CA VAL A 323 8.83 3.77 13.57
C VAL A 323 9.37 4.59 12.39
N ALA A 324 9.84 5.82 12.65
CA ALA A 324 10.50 6.64 11.62
C ALA A 324 11.73 5.95 11.04
N ALA A 325 12.59 5.34 11.88
CA ALA A 325 13.75 4.58 11.40
C ALA A 325 13.36 3.38 10.53
N THR A 326 12.27 2.68 10.86
CA THR A 326 11.74 1.60 10.01
C THR A 326 11.27 2.13 8.65
N ILE A 327 10.60 3.28 8.63
CA ILE A 327 10.17 3.95 7.40
C ILE A 327 11.41 4.34 6.56
N GLU A 328 12.38 5.00 7.17
CA GLU A 328 13.62 5.42 6.50
C GLU A 328 14.42 4.23 5.95
N GLU A 329 14.56 3.15 6.70
CA GLU A 329 15.19 1.90 6.24
C GLU A 329 14.54 1.36 4.96
N LEU A 330 13.20 1.35 4.91
CA LEU A 330 12.46 0.91 3.72
C LEU A 330 12.60 1.89 2.56
N MET A 331 12.61 3.20 2.83
CA MET A 331 12.79 4.23 1.81
C MET A 331 14.19 4.22 1.20
N LEU A 332 15.21 3.84 1.98
CA LEU A 332 16.60 3.73 1.53
C LEU A 332 16.88 2.45 0.74
N HIS A 333 15.89 1.56 0.63
CA HIS A 333 16.05 0.34 -0.15
C HIS A 333 16.35 0.66 -1.63
N SER A 334 17.40 0.05 -2.15
CA SER A 334 17.73 0.09 -3.57
C SER A 334 17.48 -1.29 -4.18
N PRO A 335 16.92 -1.35 -5.39
CA PRO A 335 16.72 -2.61 -6.08
C PRO A 335 18.06 -3.32 -6.25
N GLN A 336 18.07 -4.65 -6.04
CA GLN A 336 19.24 -5.45 -6.36
C GLN A 336 19.50 -5.34 -7.88
N PRO A 337 20.76 -5.19 -8.32
CA PRO A 337 21.08 -5.29 -9.74
C PRO A 337 20.52 -6.61 -10.24
N ALA A 338 19.74 -6.59 -11.32
CA ALA A 338 19.33 -7.82 -11.97
C ALA A 338 20.55 -8.70 -12.15
N GLU A 339 20.58 -9.88 -11.53
CA GLU A 339 21.63 -10.85 -11.80
C GLU A 339 21.66 -11.03 -13.32
N LYS A 340 22.80 -10.64 -13.92
CA LYS A 340 23.05 -10.95 -15.31
C LYS A 340 23.04 -12.49 -15.36
N LEU A 341 21.92 -13.06 -15.81
CA LEU A 341 21.85 -14.45 -16.20
C LEU A 341 23.06 -14.68 -17.11
N LYS A 342 24.11 -15.31 -16.58
CA LYS A 342 25.17 -15.86 -17.39
C LYS A 342 24.52 -16.96 -18.21
N ILE A 343 24.21 -16.61 -19.46
CA ILE A 343 23.91 -17.62 -20.49
C ILE A 343 25.28 -18.28 -20.73
N GLU A 344 25.50 -19.44 -20.12
CA GLU A 344 26.56 -20.37 -20.50
C GLU A 344 26.11 -21.19 -21.71
#